data_30c365f7e9b06845277872875b41cc0a
#
_entry.id   30c365f7e9b06845277872875b41cc0a
#
_cell.length_a   1.000
_cell.length_b   1.000
_cell.length_c   1.000
_cell.angle_alpha   90.00
_cell.angle_beta   90.00
_cell.angle_gamma   90.00
#
_symmetry.space_group_name_H-M   'P 1'
#
loop_
_entity.id
_entity.type
_entity.pdbx_description
1 polymer ?
#
loop_
_entity_poly.entity_id
_entity_poly.type
_entity_poly.pdbx_seq_one_letter_code
_entity_poly.pdbx_strand_id
1 'polypeptide(L)'
;TPGQKRFDFMWEILSEGMLGFIIMVDSTRPETFRETRTILETFRAYAPTPFVVAANKQDLEDAWEVDDIRIALRLDPNIKIISCSSIDKRDVKEVLLQLLNTILIELS
;
A
#
# COMPACT_ATOMS: atom_id res chain seq x y z
N THR A 1 0.79 4.29 22.39
CA THR A 1 0.57 2.85 22.55
C THR A 1 1.89 2.09 22.52
N PRO A 2 2.00 1.00 23.29
CA PRO A 2 3.24 0.20 23.30
C PRO A 2 3.66 -0.28 21.91
N GLY A 3 2.72 -0.44 21.02
CA GLY A 3 2.99 -0.86 19.65
C GLY A 3 3.71 0.19 18.82
N GLN A 4 3.52 1.48 19.10
CA GLN A 4 4.13 2.54 18.29
C GLN A 4 5.64 2.62 18.43
N LYS A 5 6.16 2.47 19.64
CA LYS A 5 7.61 2.47 19.86
C LYS A 5 8.29 1.29 19.19
N ARG A 6 7.63 0.14 19.18
CA ARG A 6 8.10 -1.04 18.46
C ARG A 6 8.12 -0.81 16.96
N PHE A 7 7.10 -0.14 16.45
CA PHE A 7 7.03 0.21 15.04
C PHE A 7 8.15 1.16 14.65
N ASP A 8 8.41 2.19 15.44
CA ASP A 8 9.47 3.16 15.11
C ASP A 8 10.83 2.48 14.98
N PHE A 9 11.15 1.54 15.86
CA PHE A 9 12.37 0.77 15.77
C PHE A 9 12.41 -0.11 14.52
N MET A 10 11.29 -0.76 14.20
CA MET A 10 11.19 -1.58 13.00
C MET A 10 11.28 -0.75 11.72
N TRP A 11 10.75 0.46 11.72
CA TRP A 11 10.80 1.34 10.55
C TRP A 11 12.24 1.70 10.19
N GLU A 12 13.06 2.01 11.16
CA GLU A 12 14.48 2.32 10.90
C GLU A 12 15.20 1.14 10.25
N ILE A 13 14.95 -0.06 10.73
CA ILE A 13 15.58 -1.26 10.18
C ILE A 13 15.04 -1.57 8.78
N LEU A 14 13.73 -1.51 8.61
CA LEU A 14 13.10 -1.85 7.33
C LEU A 14 13.39 -0.85 6.23
N SER A 15 13.58 0.43 6.57
CA SER A 15 13.88 1.44 5.57
C SER A 15 15.28 1.34 5.00
N GLU A 16 16.17 0.66 5.71
CA GLU A 16 17.53 0.45 5.27
C GLU A 16 17.58 -0.54 4.11
N GLY A 17 17.96 -0.07 2.94
CA GLY A 17 18.02 -0.90 1.74
C GLY A 17 16.67 -1.16 1.07
N MET A 18 15.61 -0.55 1.54
CA MET A 18 14.29 -0.70 0.93
C MET A 18 14.22 0.02 -0.41
N LEU A 19 13.83 -0.70 -1.46
CA LEU A 19 13.68 -0.13 -2.81
C LEU A 19 12.24 0.30 -3.10
N GLY A 20 11.27 -0.22 -2.36
CA GLY A 20 9.86 0.09 -2.51
C GLY A 20 9.02 -0.75 -1.56
N PHE A 21 7.72 -0.48 -1.51
CA PHE A 21 6.82 -1.25 -0.64
C PHE A 21 5.42 -1.36 -1.23
N ILE A 22 4.65 -2.26 -0.67
CA ILE A 22 3.25 -2.49 -1.05
C ILE A 22 2.39 -2.25 0.18
N ILE A 23 1.36 -1.43 0.03
CA ILE A 23 0.34 -1.25 1.07
C ILE A 23 -0.88 -2.07 0.67
N MET A 24 -1.29 -3.00 1.54
CA MET A 24 -2.50 -3.77 1.32
C MET A 24 -3.67 -3.14 2.06
N VAL A 25 -4.78 -2.98 1.34
CA VAL A 25 -6.00 -2.37 1.86
C VAL A 25 -7.13 -3.37 1.74
N ASP A 26 -7.88 -3.55 2.83
CA ASP A 26 -9.11 -4.35 2.79
C ASP A 26 -10.25 -3.46 2.29
N SER A 27 -10.67 -3.67 1.06
CA SER A 27 -11.67 -2.83 0.40
C SER A 27 -13.06 -2.91 1.04
N THR A 28 -13.29 -3.89 1.89
CA THR A 28 -14.58 -4.10 2.55
C THR A 28 -14.65 -3.50 3.96
N ARG A 29 -13.55 -2.89 4.42
CA ARG A 29 -13.47 -2.36 5.79
C ARG A 29 -13.02 -0.91 5.79
N PRO A 30 -13.92 0.00 5.40
CA PRO A 30 -13.59 1.43 5.33
C PRO A 30 -13.16 2.03 6.67
N GLU A 31 -13.56 1.42 7.78
CA GLU A 31 -13.16 1.88 9.11
C GLU A 31 -11.64 1.73 9.34
N THR A 32 -10.95 0.94 8.53
CA THR A 32 -9.51 0.77 8.63
C THR A 32 -8.73 1.75 7.75
N PHE A 33 -9.38 2.47 6.85
CA PHE A 33 -8.71 3.35 5.89
C PHE A 33 -7.94 4.48 6.57
N ARG A 34 -8.49 5.03 7.64
CA ARG A 34 -7.82 6.11 8.38
C ARG A 34 -6.50 5.64 8.98
N GLU A 35 -6.50 4.45 9.57
CA GLU A 35 -5.30 3.85 10.13
C GLU A 35 -4.28 3.54 9.04
N THR A 36 -4.75 3.00 7.92
CA THR A 36 -3.90 2.71 6.76
C THR A 36 -3.24 3.99 6.25
N ARG A 37 -3.98 5.09 6.18
CA ARG A 37 -3.45 6.37 5.77
C ARG A 37 -2.34 6.85 6.72
N THR A 38 -2.54 6.70 8.01
CA THR A 38 -1.54 7.07 9.02
C THR A 38 -0.28 6.24 8.85
N ILE A 39 -0.42 4.93 8.66
CA ILE A 39 0.72 4.03 8.42
C ILE A 39 1.46 4.44 7.15
N LEU A 40 0.74 4.73 6.09
CA LEU A 40 1.34 5.15 4.82
C LEU A 40 2.14 6.45 4.96
N GLU A 41 1.58 7.43 5.65
CA GLU A 41 2.27 8.70 5.89
C GLU A 41 3.55 8.48 6.70
N THR A 42 3.51 7.60 7.69
CA THR A 42 4.68 7.24 8.48
C THR A 42 5.76 6.60 7.62
N PHE A 43 5.37 5.64 6.77
CA PHE A 43 6.32 4.98 5.86
C PHE A 43 6.98 5.97 4.92
N ARG A 44 6.21 6.87 4.36
CA ARG A 44 6.75 7.85 3.42
C ARG A 44 7.73 8.81 4.07
N ALA A 45 7.55 9.09 5.36
CA ALA A 45 8.46 9.94 6.11
C ALA A 45 9.81 9.25 6.35
N TYR A 46 9.78 7.95 6.66
CA TYR A 46 11.01 7.18 6.95
C TYR A 46 11.67 6.63 5.69
N ALA A 47 10.89 6.29 4.69
CA ALA A 47 11.39 5.65 3.48
C ALA A 47 10.70 6.25 2.26
N PRO A 48 11.19 7.38 1.72
CA PRO A 48 10.59 8.02 0.56
C PRO A 48 10.90 7.22 -0.72
N THR A 49 10.43 6.00 -0.77
CA THR A 49 10.61 5.07 -1.90
C THR A 49 9.32 4.89 -2.67
N PRO A 50 9.38 4.42 -3.93
CA PRO A 50 8.18 4.11 -4.69
C PRO A 50 7.31 3.07 -3.98
N PHE A 51 6.00 3.16 -4.18
CA PHE A 51 5.08 2.18 -3.62
C PHE A 51 3.85 2.02 -4.50
N VAL A 52 3.15 0.90 -4.29
CA VAL A 52 1.86 0.65 -4.90
C VAL A 52 0.88 0.24 -3.82
N VAL A 53 -0.41 0.42 -4.10
CA VAL A 53 -1.49 0.04 -3.19
C VAL A 53 -2.21 -1.17 -3.78
N ALA A 54 -2.38 -2.20 -2.98
CA ALA A 54 -3.15 -3.39 -3.38
C ALA A 54 -4.52 -3.31 -2.71
N ALA A 55 -5.55 -3.02 -3.51
CA ALA A 55 -6.93 -2.99 -3.03
C ALA A 55 -7.47 -4.41 -3.02
N ASN A 56 -7.38 -5.05 -1.86
CA ASN A 56 -7.71 -6.45 -1.68
C ASN A 56 -9.21 -6.66 -1.53
N LYS A 57 -9.66 -7.88 -1.77
CA LYS A 57 -11.07 -8.28 -1.66
C LYS A 57 -12.00 -7.53 -2.62
N GLN A 58 -11.49 -7.14 -3.78
CA GLN A 58 -12.30 -6.45 -4.80
C GLN A 58 -13.37 -7.35 -5.41
N ASP A 59 -13.26 -8.66 -5.23
CA ASP A 59 -14.25 -9.63 -5.67
C ASP A 59 -15.52 -9.63 -4.81
N LEU A 60 -15.48 -9.01 -3.64
CA LEU A 60 -16.61 -8.99 -2.72
C LEU A 60 -17.55 -7.83 -3.04
N GLU A 61 -18.84 -8.06 -2.78
CA GLU A 61 -19.93 -7.15 -3.15
C GLU A 61 -19.86 -5.80 -2.44
N ASP A 62 -19.39 -5.80 -1.19
CA ASP A 62 -19.29 -4.60 -0.38
C ASP A 62 -17.93 -3.91 -0.48
N ALA A 63 -17.10 -4.34 -1.42
CA ALA A 63 -15.79 -3.72 -1.64
C ALA A 63 -15.95 -2.29 -2.18
N TRP A 64 -15.19 -1.36 -1.61
CA TRP A 64 -15.11 -0.01 -2.13
C TRP A 64 -14.35 -0.01 -3.45
N GLU A 65 -14.78 0.83 -4.36
CA GLU A 65 -14.10 0.98 -5.64
C GLU A 65 -12.73 1.64 -5.46
N VAL A 66 -11.83 1.34 -6.38
CA VAL A 66 -10.45 1.85 -6.34
C VAL A 66 -10.43 3.38 -6.26
N ASP A 67 -11.28 4.07 -7.01
CA ASP A 67 -11.31 5.53 -6.98
C ASP A 67 -11.73 6.08 -5.63
N ASP A 68 -12.65 5.41 -4.96
CA ASP A 68 -13.10 5.82 -3.62
C ASP A 68 -12.00 5.58 -2.58
N ILE A 69 -11.26 4.49 -2.71
CA ILE A 69 -10.12 4.20 -1.85
C ILE A 69 -9.03 5.25 -2.03
N ARG A 70 -8.78 5.67 -3.26
CA ARG A 70 -7.80 6.71 -3.56
C ARG A 70 -8.13 8.01 -2.83
N ILE A 71 -9.39 8.39 -2.83
CA ILE A 71 -9.86 9.59 -2.14
C ILE A 71 -9.73 9.43 -0.62
N ALA A 72 -10.14 8.28 -0.09
CA ALA A 72 -10.10 8.01 1.34
C ALA A 72 -8.67 7.99 1.90
N LEU A 73 -7.72 7.50 1.13
CA LEU A 73 -6.31 7.45 1.51
C LEU A 73 -5.53 8.70 1.11
N ARG A 74 -6.18 9.65 0.45
CA ARG A 74 -5.56 10.89 -0.03
C ARG A 74 -4.34 10.62 -0.92
N LEU A 75 -4.50 9.70 -1.85
CA LEU A 75 -3.42 9.34 -2.77
C LEU A 75 -3.41 10.22 -4.01
N ASP A 76 -2.22 10.55 -4.48
CA ASP A 76 -2.05 11.28 -5.73
C ASP A 76 -2.53 10.46 -6.91
N PRO A 77 -2.98 11.09 -8.01
CA PRO A 77 -3.44 10.36 -9.20
C PRO A 77 -2.39 9.45 -9.82
N ASN A 78 -1.11 9.74 -9.60
CA ASN A 78 -0.02 8.94 -10.17
C ASN A 78 0.31 7.69 -9.35
N ILE A 79 -0.25 7.55 -8.15
CA ILE A 79 -0.03 6.35 -7.34
C ILE A 79 -0.90 5.22 -7.88
N LYS A 80 -0.27 4.08 -8.15
CA LYS A 80 -0.98 2.92 -8.69
C LYS A 80 -1.74 2.17 -7.60
N ILE A 81 -3.01 1.93 -7.83
CA ILE A 81 -3.84 1.08 -6.99
C ILE A 81 -4.26 -0.12 -7.83
N ILE A 82 -3.94 -1.31 -7.38
CA ILE A 82 -4.18 -2.54 -8.10
C ILE A 82 -5.30 -3.31 -7.43
N SER A 83 -6.35 -3.64 -8.18
CA SER A 83 -7.44 -4.47 -7.69
C SER A 83 -6.98 -5.91 -7.57
N CYS A 84 -7.20 -6.54 -6.44
CA CYS A 84 -6.83 -7.94 -6.26
C CYS A 84 -7.77 -8.67 -5.31
N SER A 85 -7.67 -10.00 -5.38
CA SER A 85 -8.33 -10.92 -4.46
C SER A 85 -7.23 -11.67 -3.71
N SER A 86 -7.38 -11.79 -2.39
CA SER A 86 -6.35 -12.39 -1.54
C SER A 86 -6.05 -13.85 -1.86
N ILE A 87 -6.92 -14.51 -2.60
CA ILE A 87 -6.80 -15.93 -2.88
C ILE A 87 -6.09 -16.21 -4.21
N ASP A 88 -6.01 -15.23 -5.09
CA ASP A 88 -5.50 -15.44 -6.45
C ASP A 88 -4.01 -15.10 -6.53
N LYS A 89 -3.20 -16.11 -6.81
CA LYS A 89 -1.75 -15.95 -6.97
C LYS A 89 -1.37 -15.03 -8.13
N ARG A 90 -2.24 -14.95 -9.16
CA ARG A 90 -1.99 -14.07 -10.30
C ARG A 90 -2.09 -12.61 -9.89
N ASP A 91 -3.00 -12.28 -8.99
CA ASP A 91 -3.13 -10.92 -8.47
C ASP A 91 -1.91 -10.52 -7.66
N VAL A 92 -1.39 -11.42 -6.83
CA VAL A 92 -0.18 -11.17 -6.06
C VAL A 92 1.00 -10.93 -6.99
N LYS A 93 1.15 -11.75 -8.02
CA LYS A 93 2.19 -11.61 -9.01
C LYS A 93 2.09 -10.26 -9.74
N GLU A 94 0.87 -9.87 -10.11
CA GLU A 94 0.63 -8.59 -10.78
C GLU A 94 1.03 -7.41 -9.90
N VAL A 95 0.69 -7.44 -8.61
CA VAL A 95 1.07 -6.39 -7.66
C VAL A 95 2.59 -6.25 -7.59
N LEU A 96 3.29 -7.38 -7.49
CA LEU A 96 4.76 -7.38 -7.44
C LEU A 96 5.36 -6.83 -8.71
N LEU A 97 4.83 -7.21 -9.88
CA LEU A 97 5.31 -6.71 -11.16
C LEU A 97 5.09 -5.20 -11.29
N GLN A 98 3.96 -4.69 -10.82
CA GLN A 98 3.68 -3.26 -10.85
C GLN A 98 4.62 -2.50 -9.93
N LEU A 99 4.93 -3.04 -8.76
CA LEU A 99 5.90 -2.42 -7.86
C LEU A 99 7.28 -2.37 -8.51
N LEU A 100 7.74 -3.48 -9.09
CA LEU A 100 9.03 -3.53 -9.76
C LEU A 100 9.11 -2.52 -10.91
N ASN A 101 8.05 -2.42 -11.69
CA ASN A 101 7.98 -1.45 -12.78
C ASN A 101 8.07 -0.01 -12.26
N THR A 102 7.38 0.28 -11.17
CA THR A 102 7.41 1.60 -10.54
C THR A 102 8.82 1.94 -10.07
N ILE A 103 9.52 0.99 -9.45
CA ILE A 103 10.89 1.16 -9.00
C ILE A 103 11.82 1.45 -10.18
N LEU A 104 11.67 0.69 -11.27
CA LEU A 104 12.50 0.86 -12.45
C LEU A 104 12.32 2.23 -13.11
N ILE A 105 11.09 2.73 -13.13
CA ILE A 105 10.80 4.07 -13.65
C ILE A 105 11.48 5.14 -12.80
N GLU A 106 11.43 5.00 -11.47
CA GLU A 106 12.06 5.94 -10.55
C GLU A 106 13.58 5.96 -10.68
N LEU A 107 14.18 4.81 -10.99
CA LEU A 107 15.63 4.70 -11.16
C LEU A 107 16.11 5.24 -12.52
N SER A 108 15.17 5.44 -13.43
CA SER A 108 15.50 6.02 -14.75
C SER A 108 15.56 7.52 -14.64
#